data_78ce4836db9f789dfcbb83ebde8f6267
#
_entry.id   78ce4836db9f789dfcbb83ebde8f6267
#
_cell.length_a   1.000
_cell.length_b   1.000
_cell.length_c   1.000
_cell.angle_alpha   90.00
_cell.angle_beta   90.00
_cell.angle_gamma   90.00
#
_symmetry.space_group_name_H-M   'P 1'
#
loop_
_entity.id
_entity.type
_entity.pdbx_description
1 polymer ?
#
loop_
_entity_poly.entity_id
_entity_poly.type
_entity_poly.pdbx_seq_one_letter_code
_entity_poly.pdbx_strand_id
1 'polypeptide(L)'
;MIVALVVVLGVLAAYTAFVCTSVALPRRLRLALGPISLERIPDRAARRHRGRVLFTSDEPCSWSVPQPGGTGGPGPDSWTARDVQTTAGRVAAALSALGLRHGQRVAILKRNHFDIHLLHLGVVRAGGVACPMNGAFAADKVAPYLLNVNARILLADVPTLLRVLREGGAPDGVDTVVLVGRVGDTPETDVRELSAALERAGVPAVHWIEELLAAVERPAPAVRRGRREPLYLVHTSGTTGFPKAVILRNGPQARAIRGWLCYVHVSPRRDKGYFAVPNNHQAVIMTFHSLLLLGVRTHWTRATGLDFDAPRAVQELASGRYTGFFGFPITYTQLKEVPLATHDLRAMRFWASTADAAHEEMIRPCVRVGGTFRRLGLPVGGSVYLDAQGSSEVGTPSVLRYYSRFTRRYERRIGRRHSTPFGPRVRIARDGRVVPRGEVGRLEVRGRTLFEAYWNNHSLTYEAVRDGWFFTGDVARWSGGHVVQLDREVDVIRTRAGEVYSLPIEERVHRHPAVFDACVYAARQPDGSQLPAAAVAVRSGASTTARELRDELNALLTPAEHLVAVEIVPWDEFPIGVTGKTLKRAFRERTEPMPVPEANRPVALEIADRPAPLVTASSG
;
A
#
# COMPACT_ATOMS: atom_id res chain seq x y z
N MET A 1 -48.49 5.61 17.83
CA MET A 1 -47.11 5.47 18.31
C MET A 1 -46.59 4.05 18.19
N ILE A 2 -47.28 3.01 18.74
CA ILE A 2 -46.84 1.60 18.67
C ILE A 2 -46.75 1.07 17.23
N VAL A 3 -47.71 1.34 16.35
CA VAL A 3 -47.67 0.92 14.93
C VAL A 3 -46.50 1.53 14.19
N ALA A 4 -46.18 2.82 14.41
CA ALA A 4 -45.05 3.47 13.79
C ALA A 4 -43.71 2.85 14.27
N LEU A 5 -43.60 2.52 15.55
CA LEU A 5 -42.44 1.84 16.13
C LEU A 5 -42.23 0.44 15.55
N VAL A 6 -43.32 -0.35 15.41
CA VAL A 6 -43.27 -1.68 14.80
C VAL A 6 -42.86 -1.63 13.32
N VAL A 7 -43.35 -0.65 12.57
CA VAL A 7 -42.98 -0.43 11.17
C VAL A 7 -41.49 -0.05 11.06
N VAL A 8 -41.02 0.86 11.92
CA VAL A 8 -39.60 1.27 11.94
C VAL A 8 -38.68 0.10 12.31
N LEU A 9 -39.07 -0.71 13.32
CA LEU A 9 -38.31 -1.90 13.72
C LEU A 9 -38.32 -2.97 12.63
N GLY A 10 -39.46 -3.15 11.95
CA GLY A 10 -39.58 -4.07 10.80
C GLY A 10 -38.70 -3.65 9.63
N VAL A 11 -38.68 -2.37 9.28
CA VAL A 11 -37.79 -1.81 8.23
C VAL A 11 -36.33 -1.94 8.62
N LEU A 12 -35.97 -1.67 9.88
CA LEU A 12 -34.61 -1.86 10.39
C LEU A 12 -34.19 -3.33 10.36
N ALA A 13 -35.07 -4.25 10.73
CA ALA A 13 -34.82 -5.70 10.68
C ALA A 13 -34.63 -6.19 9.23
N ALA A 14 -35.54 -5.78 8.33
CA ALA A 14 -35.42 -6.08 6.90
C ALA A 14 -34.16 -5.51 6.26
N TYR A 15 -33.81 -4.28 6.60
CA TYR A 15 -32.57 -3.62 6.16
C TYR A 15 -31.34 -4.36 6.70
N THR A 16 -31.32 -4.72 7.97
CA THR A 16 -30.25 -5.50 8.59
C THR A 16 -30.11 -6.86 7.94
N ALA A 17 -31.22 -7.58 7.70
CA ALA A 17 -31.21 -8.85 7.00
C ALA A 17 -30.71 -8.71 5.55
N PHE A 18 -31.13 -7.67 4.83
CA PHE A 18 -30.67 -7.36 3.48
C PHE A 18 -29.15 -7.07 3.46
N VAL A 19 -28.64 -6.23 4.38
CA VAL A 19 -27.20 -5.96 4.49
C VAL A 19 -26.43 -7.23 4.83
N CYS A 20 -26.89 -8.01 5.81
CA CYS A 20 -26.25 -9.26 6.23
C CYS A 20 -26.17 -10.29 5.09
N THR A 21 -27.24 -10.43 4.30
CA THR A 21 -27.26 -11.34 3.13
C THR A 21 -26.45 -10.79 1.95
N SER A 22 -26.51 -9.47 1.72
CA SER A 22 -25.78 -8.79 0.64
C SER A 22 -24.27 -8.94 0.74
N VAL A 23 -23.74 -8.94 1.97
CA VAL A 23 -22.29 -9.05 2.23
C VAL A 23 -21.87 -10.46 2.63
N ALA A 24 -22.76 -11.45 2.53
CA ALA A 24 -22.52 -12.84 2.95
C ALA A 24 -21.98 -12.94 4.40
N LEU A 25 -22.56 -12.13 5.30
CA LEU A 25 -22.12 -11.99 6.69
C LEU A 25 -22.02 -13.33 7.44
N PRO A 26 -23.00 -14.26 7.37
CA PRO A 26 -22.90 -15.55 8.05
C PRO A 26 -21.71 -16.39 7.59
N ARG A 27 -21.39 -16.33 6.27
CA ARG A 27 -20.22 -17.00 5.70
C ARG A 27 -18.93 -16.38 6.19
N ARG A 28 -18.87 -15.07 6.24
CA ARG A 28 -17.69 -14.31 6.68
C ARG A 28 -17.41 -14.55 8.16
N LEU A 29 -18.43 -14.50 9.01
CA LEU A 29 -18.30 -14.79 10.44
C LEU A 29 -17.81 -16.23 10.65
N ARG A 30 -18.38 -17.22 9.95
CA ARG A 30 -17.93 -18.61 10.02
C ARG A 30 -16.46 -18.76 9.61
N LEU A 31 -16.00 -18.01 8.61
CA LEU A 31 -14.59 -17.98 8.22
C LEU A 31 -13.71 -17.30 9.27
N ALA A 32 -14.18 -16.17 9.82
CA ALA A 32 -13.44 -15.40 10.82
C ALA A 32 -13.31 -16.15 12.16
N LEU A 33 -14.31 -16.91 12.55
CA LEU A 33 -14.30 -17.72 13.79
C LEU A 33 -13.55 -19.05 13.62
N GLY A 34 -13.43 -19.56 12.40
CA GLY A 34 -12.73 -20.81 12.11
C GLY A 34 -11.20 -20.69 12.20
N PRO A 35 -10.47 -21.81 12.13
CA PRO A 35 -9.02 -21.81 12.12
C PRO A 35 -8.50 -21.13 10.84
N ILE A 36 -7.60 -20.17 10.98
CA ILE A 36 -6.88 -19.54 9.87
C ILE A 36 -5.39 -19.80 10.06
N SER A 37 -4.76 -20.36 9.02
CA SER A 37 -3.33 -20.57 8.92
C SER A 37 -2.93 -20.21 7.48
N LEU A 38 -2.04 -19.25 7.31
CA LEU A 38 -1.83 -18.58 6.03
C LEU A 38 -1.32 -19.55 4.96
N GLU A 39 -0.42 -20.46 5.31
CA GLU A 39 0.13 -21.47 4.41
C GLU A 39 -0.93 -22.42 3.84
N ARG A 40 -2.08 -22.57 4.54
CA ARG A 40 -3.20 -23.45 4.15
C ARG A 40 -4.37 -22.73 3.51
N ILE A 41 -4.34 -21.40 3.43
CA ILE A 41 -5.42 -20.64 2.75
C ILE A 41 -5.63 -21.10 1.31
N PRO A 42 -4.58 -21.32 0.47
CA PRO A 42 -4.77 -21.82 -0.88
C PRO A 42 -5.49 -23.17 -0.94
N ASP A 43 -5.14 -24.12 -0.07
CA ASP A 43 -5.79 -25.44 -0.04
C ASP A 43 -7.28 -25.33 0.33
N ARG A 44 -7.60 -24.46 1.29
CA ARG A 44 -8.98 -24.21 1.71
C ARG A 44 -9.79 -23.52 0.61
N ALA A 45 -9.19 -22.57 -0.08
CA ALA A 45 -9.82 -21.87 -1.19
C ALA A 45 -10.04 -22.78 -2.40
N ALA A 46 -9.06 -23.60 -2.78
CA ALA A 46 -9.16 -24.57 -3.87
C ALA A 46 -10.29 -25.56 -3.67
N ARG A 47 -10.46 -26.09 -2.45
CA ARG A 47 -11.60 -26.99 -2.13
C ARG A 47 -12.95 -26.28 -2.23
N ARG A 48 -13.01 -24.97 -1.94
CA ARG A 48 -14.26 -24.21 -1.81
C ARG A 48 -14.71 -23.53 -3.10
N HIS A 49 -13.77 -23.11 -3.95
CA HIS A 49 -14.01 -22.25 -5.12
C HIS A 49 -13.61 -22.95 -6.43
N ARG A 50 -13.86 -24.26 -6.52
CA ARG A 50 -13.49 -25.10 -7.67
C ARG A 50 -13.87 -24.46 -9.01
N GLY A 51 -12.93 -24.42 -9.96
CA GLY A 51 -13.15 -24.03 -11.35
C GLY A 51 -13.54 -22.58 -11.62
N ARG A 52 -13.71 -21.76 -10.58
CA ARG A 52 -14.05 -20.35 -10.75
C ARG A 52 -12.80 -19.51 -10.87
N VAL A 53 -12.65 -18.74 -11.94
CA VAL A 53 -11.62 -17.69 -12.07
C VAL A 53 -11.86 -16.64 -11.00
N LEU A 54 -10.86 -16.45 -10.14
CA LEU A 54 -10.88 -15.47 -9.06
C LEU A 54 -9.98 -14.28 -9.34
N PHE A 55 -8.86 -14.50 -10.01
CA PHE A 55 -7.87 -13.47 -10.25
C PHE A 55 -7.60 -13.34 -11.74
N THR A 56 -7.45 -12.11 -12.21
CA THR A 56 -6.95 -11.79 -13.54
C THR A 56 -5.89 -10.71 -13.41
N SER A 57 -4.96 -10.63 -14.37
CA SER A 57 -4.01 -9.53 -14.48
C SER A 57 -3.98 -8.96 -15.89
N ASP A 58 -3.45 -7.76 -16.03
CA ASP A 58 -3.25 -7.09 -17.31
C ASP A 58 -2.03 -7.65 -18.09
N GLU A 59 -1.15 -8.38 -17.43
CA GLU A 59 -0.05 -9.09 -18.05
C GLU A 59 -0.10 -10.59 -17.74
N PRO A 60 0.27 -11.45 -18.69
CA PRO A 60 0.33 -12.88 -18.47
C PRO A 60 1.49 -13.25 -17.53
N CYS A 61 1.30 -14.30 -16.74
CA CYS A 61 2.37 -14.93 -16.00
C CYS A 61 3.02 -16.00 -16.90
N SER A 62 4.08 -15.63 -17.58
CA SER A 62 4.72 -16.47 -18.63
C SER A 62 5.24 -17.82 -18.11
N TRP A 63 5.69 -17.87 -16.87
CA TRP A 63 6.22 -19.07 -16.24
C TRP A 63 5.17 -19.96 -15.56
N SER A 64 3.91 -19.52 -15.44
CA SER A 64 2.84 -20.35 -14.88
C SER A 64 2.43 -21.39 -15.94
N VAL A 65 2.67 -22.66 -15.64
CA VAL A 65 2.35 -23.75 -16.55
C VAL A 65 0.83 -23.96 -16.63
N PRO A 66 0.20 -23.91 -17.83
CA PRO A 66 -1.16 -24.38 -18.00
C PRO A 66 -1.25 -25.86 -17.58
N GLN A 67 -2.31 -26.26 -16.86
CA GLN A 67 -2.55 -27.66 -16.52
C GLN A 67 -2.66 -28.49 -17.81
N PRO A 68 -1.89 -29.58 -18.00
CA PRO A 68 -2.10 -30.48 -19.14
C PRO A 68 -3.50 -31.10 -19.06
N GLY A 69 -4.31 -30.92 -20.08
CA GLY A 69 -5.61 -31.62 -20.23
C GLY A 69 -6.87 -30.86 -19.87
N GLY A 70 -6.80 -29.56 -19.57
CA GLY A 70 -7.99 -28.73 -19.35
C GLY A 70 -8.52 -28.13 -20.66
N THR A 71 -9.56 -28.70 -21.24
CA THR A 71 -10.38 -28.03 -22.25
C THR A 71 -11.05 -26.81 -21.58
N GLY A 72 -10.53 -25.59 -21.85
CA GLY A 72 -11.08 -24.35 -21.33
C GLY A 72 -10.54 -23.89 -19.97
N GLY A 73 -9.29 -24.21 -19.63
CA GLY A 73 -8.59 -23.61 -18.47
C GLY A 73 -8.39 -22.09 -18.64
N PRO A 74 -8.27 -21.34 -17.54
CA PRO A 74 -7.98 -19.92 -17.59
C PRO A 74 -6.65 -19.69 -18.34
N GLY A 75 -6.58 -18.59 -19.10
CA GLY A 75 -5.37 -18.18 -19.81
C GLY A 75 -4.21 -17.84 -18.85
N PRO A 76 -3.03 -17.53 -19.37
CA PRO A 76 -1.85 -17.20 -18.56
C PRO A 76 -2.00 -15.93 -17.73
N ASP A 77 -3.06 -15.15 -17.94
CA ASP A 77 -3.45 -13.93 -17.25
C ASP A 77 -4.56 -14.13 -16.21
N SER A 78 -4.96 -15.37 -15.94
CA SER A 78 -6.10 -15.67 -15.06
C SER A 78 -5.87 -16.93 -14.21
N TRP A 79 -6.44 -16.92 -12.97
CA TRP A 79 -6.23 -17.99 -12.00
C TRP A 79 -7.51 -18.35 -11.26
N THR A 80 -7.78 -19.64 -11.18
CA THR A 80 -8.70 -20.20 -10.18
C THR A 80 -7.99 -20.33 -8.82
N ALA A 81 -8.74 -20.61 -7.76
CA ALA A 81 -8.13 -20.95 -6.48
C ALA A 81 -7.27 -22.23 -6.54
N ARG A 82 -7.61 -23.15 -7.46
CA ARG A 82 -6.82 -24.37 -7.67
C ARG A 82 -5.49 -24.07 -8.36
N ASP A 83 -5.48 -23.16 -9.34
CA ASP A 83 -4.24 -22.75 -10.01
C ASP A 83 -3.29 -22.07 -9.03
N VAL A 84 -3.81 -21.16 -8.19
CA VAL A 84 -3.02 -20.54 -7.11
C VAL A 84 -2.44 -21.60 -6.17
N GLN A 85 -3.25 -22.59 -5.76
CA GLN A 85 -2.80 -23.66 -4.87
C GLN A 85 -1.75 -24.56 -5.53
N THR A 86 -1.99 -24.97 -6.77
CA THR A 86 -1.10 -25.86 -7.52
C THR A 86 0.22 -25.17 -7.82
N THR A 87 0.19 -23.94 -8.36
CA THR A 87 1.40 -23.18 -8.69
C THR A 87 2.23 -22.89 -7.44
N ALA A 88 1.61 -22.41 -6.35
CA ALA A 88 2.32 -22.21 -5.09
C ALA A 88 2.90 -23.52 -4.52
N GLY A 89 2.22 -24.65 -4.72
CA GLY A 89 2.72 -25.97 -4.34
C GLY A 89 3.92 -26.43 -5.19
N ARG A 90 3.92 -26.11 -6.48
CA ARG A 90 5.07 -26.39 -7.38
C ARG A 90 6.27 -25.52 -7.05
N VAL A 91 6.06 -24.21 -6.80
CA VAL A 91 7.11 -23.32 -6.33
C VAL A 91 7.69 -23.82 -5.00
N ALA A 92 6.84 -24.30 -4.09
CA ALA A 92 7.29 -24.89 -2.82
C ALA A 92 8.16 -26.13 -3.03
N ALA A 93 7.77 -27.02 -3.95
CA ALA A 93 8.55 -28.22 -4.29
C ALA A 93 9.91 -27.85 -4.91
N ALA A 94 9.94 -26.92 -5.87
CA ALA A 94 11.16 -26.43 -6.51
C ALA A 94 12.13 -25.81 -5.48
N LEU A 95 11.65 -24.94 -4.60
CA LEU A 95 12.48 -24.35 -3.54
C LEU A 95 13.00 -25.40 -2.54
N SER A 96 12.20 -26.41 -2.23
CA SER A 96 12.65 -27.52 -1.38
C SER A 96 13.74 -28.36 -2.06
N ALA A 97 13.64 -28.59 -3.39
CA ALA A 97 14.68 -29.26 -4.16
C ALA A 97 15.99 -28.46 -4.22
N LEU A 98 15.92 -27.12 -4.22
CA LEU A 98 17.07 -26.22 -4.06
C LEU A 98 17.64 -26.18 -2.63
N GLY A 99 17.13 -27.01 -1.70
CA GLY A 99 17.62 -27.09 -0.34
C GLY A 99 17.07 -26.04 0.62
N LEU A 100 15.96 -25.37 0.31
CA LEU A 100 15.32 -24.45 1.23
C LEU A 100 14.93 -25.17 2.53
N ARG A 101 15.50 -24.72 3.65
CA ARG A 101 15.20 -25.27 4.98
C ARG A 101 14.12 -24.44 5.69
N HIS A 102 13.46 -25.07 6.66
CA HIS A 102 12.45 -24.41 7.49
C HIS A 102 12.99 -23.13 8.15
N GLY A 103 12.26 -22.04 8.04
CA GLY A 103 12.60 -20.73 8.61
C GLY A 103 13.66 -19.94 7.84
N GLN A 104 14.26 -20.48 6.78
CA GLN A 104 15.17 -19.70 5.94
C GLN A 104 14.42 -18.63 5.15
N ARG A 105 15.10 -17.49 4.88
CA ARG A 105 14.55 -16.34 4.17
C ARG A 105 14.81 -16.50 2.69
N VAL A 106 13.78 -16.18 1.90
CA VAL A 106 13.85 -16.10 0.44
C VAL A 106 13.44 -14.70 0.04
N ALA A 107 14.35 -13.96 -0.58
CA ALA A 107 14.06 -12.62 -1.10
C ALA A 107 13.31 -12.73 -2.44
N ILE A 108 12.39 -11.80 -2.68
CA ILE A 108 11.65 -11.69 -3.94
C ILE A 108 11.81 -10.25 -4.40
N LEU A 109 12.70 -10.02 -5.38
CA LEU A 109 13.01 -8.70 -5.95
C LEU A 109 12.57 -8.67 -7.41
N LYS A 110 11.43 -8.07 -7.68
CA LYS A 110 10.92 -7.97 -9.04
C LYS A 110 9.93 -6.82 -9.23
N ARG A 111 9.72 -6.45 -10.49
CA ARG A 111 8.66 -5.49 -10.86
C ARG A 111 7.29 -5.94 -10.36
N ASN A 112 6.40 -4.97 -10.18
CA ASN A 112 5.04 -5.25 -9.71
C ASN A 112 4.29 -6.15 -10.71
N HIS A 113 3.80 -7.30 -10.24
CA HIS A 113 2.98 -8.22 -11.00
C HIS A 113 2.23 -9.17 -10.04
N PHE A 114 1.13 -9.75 -10.49
CA PHE A 114 0.30 -10.68 -9.69
C PHE A 114 1.09 -11.90 -9.18
N ASP A 115 2.07 -12.39 -9.94
CA ASP A 115 2.85 -13.58 -9.61
C ASP A 115 3.68 -13.47 -8.32
N ILE A 116 3.92 -12.26 -7.82
CA ILE A 116 4.50 -12.05 -6.48
C ILE A 116 3.69 -12.84 -5.44
N HIS A 117 2.36 -12.90 -5.59
CA HIS A 117 1.50 -13.68 -4.69
C HIS A 117 1.74 -15.19 -4.81
N LEU A 118 2.00 -15.70 -6.01
CA LEU A 118 2.32 -17.11 -6.23
C LEU A 118 3.66 -17.47 -5.61
N LEU A 119 4.67 -16.60 -5.78
CA LEU A 119 6.01 -16.78 -5.27
C LEU A 119 6.05 -16.77 -3.73
N HIS A 120 5.50 -15.72 -3.09
CA HIS A 120 5.53 -15.66 -1.62
C HIS A 120 4.71 -16.78 -0.97
N LEU A 121 3.61 -17.20 -1.59
CA LEU A 121 2.86 -18.38 -1.15
C LEU A 121 3.71 -19.65 -1.24
N GLY A 122 4.45 -19.84 -2.33
CA GLY A 122 5.37 -20.96 -2.51
C GLY A 122 6.41 -21.02 -1.42
N VAL A 123 7.08 -19.90 -1.14
CA VAL A 123 8.07 -19.79 -0.05
C VAL A 123 7.46 -20.17 1.30
N VAL A 124 6.30 -19.59 1.66
CA VAL A 124 5.64 -19.86 2.94
C VAL A 124 5.18 -21.32 3.04
N ARG A 125 4.70 -21.91 1.95
CA ARG A 125 4.28 -23.32 1.88
C ARG A 125 5.44 -24.30 2.00
N ALA A 126 6.62 -23.94 1.47
CA ALA A 126 7.85 -24.71 1.65
C ALA A 126 8.44 -24.65 3.07
N GLY A 127 7.88 -23.83 3.95
CA GLY A 127 8.41 -23.62 5.30
C GLY A 127 9.37 -22.44 5.42
N GLY A 128 9.65 -21.72 4.33
CA GLY A 128 10.49 -20.53 4.31
C GLY A 128 9.81 -19.28 4.85
N VAL A 129 10.56 -18.18 4.91
CA VAL A 129 10.10 -16.83 5.25
C VAL A 129 10.25 -15.97 4.00
N ALA A 130 9.15 -15.46 3.47
CA ALA A 130 9.19 -14.63 2.26
C ALA A 130 9.58 -13.19 2.59
N CYS A 131 10.53 -12.65 1.83
CA CYS A 131 11.01 -11.27 1.96
C CYS A 131 10.70 -10.51 0.64
N PRO A 132 9.44 -10.10 0.41
CA PRO A 132 9.06 -9.40 -0.81
C PRO A 132 9.63 -7.98 -0.81
N MET A 133 10.42 -7.67 -1.84
CA MET A 133 11.02 -6.37 -2.11
C MET A 133 10.30 -5.71 -3.30
N ASN A 134 10.29 -4.38 -3.32
CA ASN A 134 9.78 -3.65 -4.48
C ASN A 134 10.82 -3.66 -5.61
N GLY A 135 10.38 -3.81 -6.87
CA GLY A 135 11.28 -3.76 -8.03
C GLY A 135 11.98 -2.41 -8.23
N ALA A 136 11.42 -1.33 -7.67
CA ALA A 136 12.04 -0.01 -7.65
C ALA A 136 12.98 0.23 -6.45
N PHE A 137 13.41 -0.84 -5.77
CA PHE A 137 14.37 -0.75 -4.68
C PHE A 137 15.69 -0.15 -5.19
N ALA A 138 16.24 0.86 -4.50
CA ALA A 138 17.47 1.50 -4.91
C ALA A 138 18.63 0.48 -4.92
N ALA A 139 19.45 0.50 -5.95
CA ALA A 139 20.48 -0.52 -6.19
C ALA A 139 21.48 -0.62 -5.03
N ASP A 140 21.90 0.53 -4.48
CA ASP A 140 22.81 0.63 -3.32
C ASP A 140 22.23 0.06 -2.02
N LYS A 141 20.91 -0.16 -1.95
CA LYS A 141 20.21 -0.72 -0.77
C LYS A 141 19.95 -2.22 -0.91
N VAL A 142 20.10 -2.81 -2.11
CA VAL A 142 19.76 -4.23 -2.33
C VAL A 142 20.68 -5.15 -1.55
N ALA A 143 21.98 -5.06 -1.76
CA ALA A 143 22.97 -5.90 -1.06
C ALA A 143 22.89 -5.75 0.47
N PRO A 144 22.91 -4.53 1.04
CA PRO A 144 22.76 -4.38 2.49
C PRO A 144 21.46 -4.97 3.05
N TYR A 145 20.35 -4.88 2.29
CA TYR A 145 19.08 -5.47 2.72
C TYR A 145 19.11 -7.00 2.67
N LEU A 146 19.65 -7.61 1.61
CA LEU A 146 19.79 -9.07 1.47
C LEU A 146 20.66 -9.65 2.59
N LEU A 147 21.78 -9.01 2.89
CA LEU A 147 22.67 -9.37 4.01
C LEU A 147 21.96 -9.21 5.34
N ASN A 148 21.25 -8.10 5.57
CA ASN A 148 20.51 -7.88 6.81
C ASN A 148 19.47 -8.98 7.06
N VAL A 149 18.67 -9.34 6.07
CA VAL A 149 17.65 -10.41 6.21
C VAL A 149 18.27 -11.80 6.10
N ASN A 150 19.56 -11.92 5.73
CA ASN A 150 20.28 -13.15 5.49
C ASN A 150 19.49 -14.08 4.54
N ALA A 151 19.12 -13.56 3.38
CA ALA A 151 18.46 -14.33 2.34
C ALA A 151 19.50 -15.06 1.49
N ARG A 152 19.42 -16.40 1.44
CA ARG A 152 20.34 -17.24 0.66
C ARG A 152 19.79 -17.56 -0.73
N ILE A 153 18.50 -17.39 -0.95
CA ILE A 153 17.82 -17.56 -2.24
C ILE A 153 17.16 -16.22 -2.61
N LEU A 154 17.39 -15.78 -3.84
CA LEU A 154 16.77 -14.60 -4.45
C LEU A 154 15.92 -15.03 -5.64
N LEU A 155 14.63 -14.70 -5.64
CA LEU A 155 13.73 -14.78 -6.77
C LEU A 155 13.66 -13.40 -7.41
N ALA A 156 14.09 -13.23 -8.65
CA ALA A 156 14.13 -11.93 -9.31
C ALA A 156 13.75 -12.04 -10.79
N ASP A 157 13.11 -11.00 -11.34
CA ASP A 157 12.97 -10.90 -12.80
C ASP A 157 14.23 -10.27 -13.43
N VAL A 158 14.50 -10.64 -14.68
CA VAL A 158 15.71 -10.20 -15.40
C VAL A 158 15.80 -8.68 -15.48
N PRO A 159 14.76 -7.94 -15.88
CA PRO A 159 14.85 -6.47 -15.99
C PRO A 159 15.22 -5.80 -14.67
N THR A 160 14.61 -6.23 -13.55
CA THR A 160 14.89 -5.63 -12.24
C THR A 160 16.31 -5.94 -11.77
N LEU A 161 16.74 -7.18 -11.89
CA LEU A 161 18.06 -7.58 -11.42
C LEU A 161 19.17 -6.96 -12.27
N LEU A 162 18.97 -6.92 -13.61
CA LEU A 162 19.91 -6.27 -14.52
C LEU A 162 20.05 -4.77 -14.25
N ARG A 163 18.93 -4.07 -14.00
CA ARG A 163 18.96 -2.66 -13.56
C ARG A 163 19.81 -2.50 -12.30
N VAL A 164 19.59 -3.32 -11.28
CA VAL A 164 20.34 -3.24 -10.01
C VAL A 164 21.83 -3.42 -10.26
N LEU A 165 22.21 -4.38 -11.10
CA LEU A 165 23.63 -4.64 -11.42
C LEU A 165 24.26 -3.48 -12.24
N ARG A 166 23.53 -2.93 -13.21
CA ARG A 166 23.97 -1.77 -14.02
C ARG A 166 24.19 -0.51 -13.15
N GLU A 167 23.37 -0.34 -12.11
CA GLU A 167 23.48 0.77 -11.16
C GLU A 167 24.50 0.50 -10.02
N GLY A 168 25.31 -0.55 -10.13
CA GLY A 168 26.37 -0.86 -9.17
C GLY A 168 25.90 -1.60 -7.90
N GLY A 169 24.64 -2.05 -7.86
CA GLY A 169 24.18 -2.96 -6.81
C GLY A 169 24.62 -4.41 -7.07
N ALA A 170 24.52 -5.26 -6.04
CA ALA A 170 24.83 -6.68 -6.16
C ALA A 170 23.90 -7.53 -5.28
N PRO A 171 23.70 -8.83 -5.61
CA PRO A 171 22.97 -9.77 -4.77
C PRO A 171 23.88 -10.43 -3.71
N ASP A 172 24.58 -9.62 -2.90
CA ASP A 172 25.57 -10.11 -1.95
C ASP A 172 24.96 -11.05 -0.91
N GLY A 173 25.69 -12.12 -0.58
CA GLY A 173 25.29 -13.11 0.41
C GLY A 173 24.23 -14.09 -0.09
N VAL A 174 23.86 -14.03 -1.37
CA VAL A 174 22.93 -14.97 -2.02
C VAL A 174 23.69 -16.15 -2.61
N ASP A 175 23.27 -17.36 -2.31
CA ASP A 175 23.87 -18.59 -2.88
C ASP A 175 23.19 -19.00 -4.20
N THR A 176 21.90 -18.67 -4.34
CA THR A 176 21.09 -19.11 -5.48
C THR A 176 20.20 -17.96 -5.96
N VAL A 177 20.30 -17.63 -7.23
CA VAL A 177 19.37 -16.75 -7.93
C VAL A 177 18.41 -17.60 -8.78
N VAL A 178 17.11 -17.38 -8.63
CA VAL A 178 16.09 -17.97 -9.48
C VAL A 178 15.47 -16.84 -10.32
N LEU A 179 15.70 -16.89 -11.61
CA LEU A 179 15.15 -15.95 -12.58
C LEU A 179 13.67 -16.25 -12.83
N VAL A 180 12.82 -15.25 -12.51
CA VAL A 180 11.36 -15.36 -12.63
C VAL A 180 10.91 -14.86 -13.99
N GLY A 181 10.64 -15.78 -14.91
CA GLY A 181 10.26 -15.53 -16.29
C GLY A 181 10.45 -16.77 -17.13
N ARG A 182 10.24 -16.67 -18.44
CA ARG A 182 10.58 -17.68 -19.43
C ARG A 182 11.89 -17.34 -20.11
N VAL A 183 12.63 -18.37 -20.48
CA VAL A 183 13.91 -18.23 -21.21
C VAL A 183 13.74 -17.41 -22.50
N GLY A 184 12.66 -17.62 -23.26
CA GLY A 184 12.41 -16.94 -24.54
C GLY A 184 11.74 -15.55 -24.44
N ASP A 185 11.26 -15.13 -23.26
CA ASP A 185 10.56 -13.85 -23.09
C ASP A 185 11.51 -12.66 -22.87
N THR A 186 12.78 -12.94 -22.63
CA THR A 186 13.81 -11.93 -22.38
C THR A 186 14.82 -11.90 -23.53
N PRO A 187 15.25 -10.72 -24.02
CA PRO A 187 16.28 -10.62 -25.04
C PRO A 187 17.55 -11.39 -24.66
N GLU A 188 18.11 -12.13 -25.59
CA GLU A 188 19.29 -12.96 -25.35
C GLU A 188 20.49 -12.12 -24.88
N THR A 189 20.60 -10.88 -25.38
CA THR A 189 21.61 -9.91 -24.96
C THR A 189 21.52 -9.60 -23.46
N ASP A 190 20.31 -9.36 -22.94
CA ASP A 190 20.09 -9.08 -21.52
C ASP A 190 20.38 -10.31 -20.66
N VAL A 191 20.04 -11.51 -21.13
CA VAL A 191 20.34 -12.78 -20.43
C VAL A 191 21.85 -13.00 -20.35
N ARG A 192 22.59 -12.77 -21.44
CA ARG A 192 24.05 -12.91 -21.47
C ARG A 192 24.74 -11.88 -20.55
N GLU A 193 24.29 -10.62 -20.61
CA GLU A 193 24.81 -9.56 -19.73
C GLU A 193 24.57 -9.89 -18.26
N LEU A 194 23.35 -10.32 -17.92
CA LEU A 194 22.97 -10.71 -16.57
C LEU A 194 23.81 -11.89 -16.07
N SER A 195 23.99 -12.95 -16.90
CA SER A 195 24.77 -14.12 -16.53
C SER A 195 26.23 -13.74 -16.24
N ALA A 196 26.85 -12.95 -17.11
CA ALA A 196 28.20 -12.46 -16.90
C ALA A 196 28.34 -11.54 -15.66
N ALA A 197 27.32 -10.74 -15.35
CA ALA A 197 27.32 -9.91 -14.18
C ALA A 197 27.14 -10.72 -12.88
N LEU A 198 26.29 -11.74 -12.86
CA LEU A 198 26.10 -12.63 -11.70
C LEU A 198 27.33 -13.50 -11.45
N GLU A 199 28.02 -13.96 -12.51
CA GLU A 199 29.28 -14.66 -12.39
C GLU A 199 30.37 -13.79 -11.76
N ARG A 200 30.50 -12.53 -12.22
CA ARG A 200 31.42 -11.55 -11.60
C ARG A 200 31.05 -11.24 -10.14
N ALA A 201 29.76 -11.22 -9.80
CA ALA A 201 29.29 -11.05 -8.43
C ALA A 201 29.47 -12.33 -7.57
N GLY A 202 30.01 -13.40 -8.14
CA GLY A 202 30.28 -14.64 -7.42
C GLY A 202 29.04 -15.40 -6.96
N VAL A 203 27.92 -15.29 -7.67
CA VAL A 203 26.70 -16.05 -7.37
C VAL A 203 26.89 -17.51 -7.77
N PRO A 204 26.83 -18.48 -6.82
CA PRO A 204 27.21 -19.87 -7.09
C PRO A 204 26.24 -20.61 -8.01
N ALA A 205 24.95 -20.28 -7.97
CA ALA A 205 23.93 -21.00 -8.74
C ALA A 205 22.86 -20.04 -9.30
N VAL A 206 22.56 -20.21 -10.60
CA VAL A 206 21.50 -19.48 -11.29
C VAL A 206 20.57 -20.49 -11.98
N HIS A 207 19.26 -20.34 -11.78
CA HIS A 207 18.24 -21.21 -12.36
C HIS A 207 17.11 -20.38 -12.94
N TRP A 208 16.42 -20.92 -13.95
CA TRP A 208 15.14 -20.39 -14.38
C TRP A 208 13.99 -21.06 -13.63
N ILE A 209 13.01 -20.27 -13.18
CA ILE A 209 11.84 -20.80 -12.47
C ILE A 209 11.06 -21.80 -13.34
N GLU A 210 10.96 -21.55 -14.64
CA GLU A 210 10.29 -22.43 -15.61
C GLU A 210 10.92 -23.83 -15.62
N GLU A 211 12.24 -23.91 -15.68
CA GLU A 211 12.99 -25.18 -15.67
C GLU A 211 12.82 -25.94 -14.35
N LEU A 212 12.94 -25.20 -13.24
CA LEU A 212 12.70 -25.78 -11.92
C LEU A 212 11.28 -26.34 -11.77
N LEU A 213 10.28 -25.60 -12.28
CA LEU A 213 8.91 -26.07 -12.24
C LEU A 213 8.66 -27.24 -13.21
N ALA A 214 9.33 -27.29 -14.37
CA ALA A 214 9.23 -28.42 -15.29
C ALA A 214 9.72 -29.74 -14.66
N ALA A 215 10.74 -29.67 -13.80
CA ALA A 215 11.26 -30.81 -13.04
C ALA A 215 10.36 -31.26 -11.86
N VAL A 216 9.35 -30.48 -11.49
CA VAL A 216 8.45 -30.83 -10.39
C VAL A 216 7.34 -31.77 -10.88
N GLU A 217 7.35 -33.01 -10.46
CA GLU A 217 6.32 -34.00 -10.78
C GLU A 217 4.99 -33.69 -10.05
N ARG A 218 5.05 -33.32 -8.77
CA ARG A 218 3.86 -33.08 -7.94
C ARG A 218 4.01 -31.84 -7.05
N PRO A 219 2.92 -31.03 -6.91
CA PRO A 219 2.93 -29.91 -5.99
C PRO A 219 3.16 -30.37 -4.54
N ALA A 220 4.07 -29.72 -3.83
CA ALA A 220 4.31 -30.00 -2.42
C ALA A 220 3.10 -29.58 -1.53
N PRO A 221 2.77 -30.37 -0.52
CA PRO A 221 1.82 -29.95 0.49
C PRO A 221 2.39 -28.78 1.32
N ALA A 222 1.50 -28.00 1.94
CA ALA A 222 1.95 -26.92 2.80
C ALA A 222 2.60 -27.46 4.09
N VAL A 223 3.80 -27.03 4.39
CA VAL A 223 4.47 -27.27 5.65
C VAL A 223 3.69 -26.56 6.77
N ARG A 224 3.38 -27.28 7.83
CA ARG A 224 2.63 -26.73 8.97
C ARG A 224 3.43 -25.65 9.69
N ARG A 225 2.82 -24.48 9.89
CA ARG A 225 3.46 -23.32 10.55
C ARG A 225 2.84 -23.06 11.93
N GLY A 226 3.71 -22.89 12.92
CA GLY A 226 3.30 -22.46 14.25
C GLY A 226 2.80 -21.01 14.28
N ARG A 227 1.99 -20.65 15.29
CA ARG A 227 1.45 -19.28 15.42
C ARG A 227 2.52 -18.22 15.67
N ARG A 228 3.65 -18.59 16.26
CA ARG A 228 4.77 -17.70 16.59
C ARG A 228 5.81 -17.64 15.48
N GLU A 229 5.72 -18.49 14.47
CA GLU A 229 6.70 -18.53 13.39
C GLU A 229 6.56 -17.33 12.45
N PRO A 230 7.66 -16.70 12.04
CA PRO A 230 7.70 -15.70 11.01
C PRO A 230 7.25 -16.28 9.66
N LEU A 231 6.42 -15.56 8.90
CA LEU A 231 6.04 -15.91 7.54
C LEU A 231 6.60 -14.92 6.53
N TYR A 232 6.72 -13.66 6.94
CA TYR A 232 7.16 -12.57 6.08
C TYR A 232 8.14 -11.66 6.82
N LEU A 233 9.13 -11.16 6.10
CA LEU A 233 9.89 -9.96 6.41
C LEU A 233 9.52 -8.92 5.36
N VAL A 234 8.65 -7.98 5.69
CA VAL A 234 8.26 -6.91 4.76
C VAL A 234 9.09 -5.66 5.04
N HIS A 235 9.55 -5.00 3.99
CA HIS A 235 10.26 -3.75 4.16
C HIS A 235 9.32 -2.56 4.35
N THR A 236 9.75 -1.59 5.14
CA THR A 236 9.13 -0.26 5.21
C THR A 236 10.15 0.79 4.79
N SER A 237 9.66 1.88 4.21
CA SER A 237 10.49 3.04 3.95
C SER A 237 10.92 3.65 5.29
N GLY A 238 12.15 3.34 5.73
CA GLY A 238 12.68 3.90 6.96
C GLY A 238 12.84 5.41 6.87
N THR A 239 12.45 6.14 7.91
CA THR A 239 12.75 7.59 8.06
C THR A 239 14.26 7.86 8.06
N THR A 240 15.07 6.85 8.37
CA THR A 240 16.54 6.89 8.39
C THR A 240 17.20 6.56 7.04
N GLY A 241 16.42 6.33 5.97
CA GLY A 241 16.94 6.03 4.63
C GLY A 241 17.27 4.56 4.38
N PHE A 242 17.47 3.71 5.41
CA PHE A 242 17.63 2.27 5.23
C PHE A 242 16.29 1.53 5.46
N PRO A 243 15.90 0.61 4.58
CA PRO A 243 14.65 -0.13 4.73
C PRO A 243 14.67 -1.05 5.95
N LYS A 244 13.62 -0.93 6.79
CA LYS A 244 13.47 -1.77 7.98
C LYS A 244 12.75 -3.06 7.60
N ALA A 245 13.24 -4.21 8.05
CA ALA A 245 12.58 -5.50 7.84
C ALA A 245 11.65 -5.82 9.03
N VAL A 246 10.34 -5.78 8.80
CA VAL A 246 9.29 -6.01 9.80
C VAL A 246 8.94 -7.48 9.87
N ILE A 247 9.06 -8.11 11.03
CA ILE A 247 8.75 -9.53 11.25
C ILE A 247 7.24 -9.72 11.39
N LEU A 248 6.64 -10.44 10.45
CA LEU A 248 5.22 -10.78 10.47
C LEU A 248 5.01 -12.27 10.75
N ARG A 249 4.43 -12.59 11.91
CA ARG A 249 4.19 -13.97 12.35
C ARG A 249 2.81 -14.49 11.93
N ASN A 250 2.67 -15.81 11.80
CA ASN A 250 1.44 -16.48 11.37
C ASN A 250 0.22 -16.11 12.24
N GLY A 251 0.33 -16.14 13.55
CA GLY A 251 -0.79 -15.85 14.47
C GLY A 251 -1.34 -14.43 14.38
N PRO A 252 -0.50 -13.39 14.48
CA PRO A 252 -0.89 -12.00 14.26
C PRO A 252 -1.51 -11.77 12.88
N GLN A 253 -0.93 -12.31 11.80
CA GLN A 253 -1.47 -12.16 10.46
C GLN A 253 -2.82 -12.87 10.28
N ALA A 254 -2.98 -14.07 10.82
CA ALA A 254 -4.28 -14.76 10.86
C ALA A 254 -5.35 -13.93 11.60
N ARG A 255 -4.96 -13.20 12.64
CA ARG A 255 -5.84 -12.27 13.36
C ARG A 255 -6.19 -11.04 12.53
N ALA A 256 -5.22 -10.48 11.81
CA ALA A 256 -5.45 -9.38 10.87
C ALA A 256 -6.48 -9.78 9.78
N ILE A 257 -6.35 -10.97 9.20
CA ILE A 257 -7.32 -11.52 8.25
C ILE A 257 -8.72 -11.64 8.88
N ARG A 258 -8.83 -12.09 10.14
CA ARG A 258 -10.12 -12.12 10.84
C ARG A 258 -10.73 -10.73 10.97
N GLY A 259 -9.94 -9.73 11.33
CA GLY A 259 -10.36 -8.34 11.35
C GLY A 259 -10.87 -7.89 9.97
N TRP A 260 -10.07 -8.13 8.94
CA TRP A 260 -10.43 -7.78 7.56
C TRP A 260 -11.77 -8.42 7.14
N LEU A 261 -11.98 -9.70 7.41
CA LEU A 261 -13.23 -10.38 7.14
C LEU A 261 -14.45 -9.75 7.87
N CYS A 262 -14.22 -9.05 8.97
CA CYS A 262 -15.30 -8.40 9.73
C CYS A 262 -15.64 -7.00 9.21
N TYR A 263 -14.67 -6.19 8.77
CA TYR A 263 -14.92 -4.79 8.42
C TYR A 263 -15.03 -4.51 6.91
N VAL A 264 -14.50 -5.35 6.04
CA VAL A 264 -14.62 -5.14 4.59
C VAL A 264 -15.92 -5.74 4.06
N HIS A 265 -16.78 -4.91 3.47
CA HIS A 265 -18.11 -5.30 3.01
C HIS A 265 -18.11 -5.70 1.53
N VAL A 266 -17.50 -6.85 1.22
CA VAL A 266 -17.47 -7.43 -0.14
C VAL A 266 -18.26 -8.74 -0.20
N SER A 267 -18.97 -8.96 -1.30
CA SER A 267 -19.74 -10.17 -1.59
C SER A 267 -19.05 -10.98 -2.69
N PRO A 268 -18.70 -12.25 -2.44
CA PRO A 268 -18.07 -13.12 -3.44
C PRO A 268 -18.87 -13.33 -4.72
N ARG A 269 -20.19 -13.14 -4.65
CA ARG A 269 -21.10 -13.34 -5.80
C ARG A 269 -21.35 -12.10 -6.62
N ARG A 270 -21.32 -10.91 -5.98
CA ARG A 270 -21.74 -9.64 -6.58
C ARG A 270 -20.59 -8.70 -6.88
N ASP A 271 -19.50 -8.82 -6.11
CA ASP A 271 -18.41 -7.88 -6.22
C ASP A 271 -17.29 -8.40 -7.12
N LYS A 272 -16.71 -7.45 -7.86
CA LYS A 272 -15.53 -7.57 -8.69
C LYS A 272 -14.63 -6.40 -8.36
N GLY A 273 -13.43 -6.67 -7.86
CA GLY A 273 -12.45 -5.66 -7.45
C GLY A 273 -11.41 -5.38 -8.54
N TYR A 274 -10.95 -4.14 -8.61
CA TYR A 274 -9.83 -3.69 -9.43
C TYR A 274 -8.72 -3.20 -8.51
N PHE A 275 -7.49 -3.72 -8.67
CA PHE A 275 -6.38 -3.51 -7.76
C PHE A 275 -5.20 -2.85 -8.49
N ALA A 276 -4.95 -1.58 -8.20
CA ALA A 276 -3.82 -0.79 -8.69
C ALA A 276 -2.87 -0.49 -7.51
N VAL A 277 -2.20 -1.53 -7.01
CA VAL A 277 -1.41 -1.48 -5.77
C VAL A 277 -0.12 -2.30 -5.89
N PRO A 278 0.95 -1.97 -5.15
CA PRO A 278 2.17 -2.77 -5.09
C PRO A 278 1.91 -4.13 -4.40
N ASN A 279 2.09 -5.23 -5.12
CA ASN A 279 1.80 -6.59 -4.65
C ASN A 279 2.73 -7.08 -3.51
N ASN A 280 3.86 -6.45 -3.33
CA ASN A 280 4.80 -6.71 -2.24
C ASN A 280 4.42 -6.02 -0.92
N HIS A 281 3.43 -5.12 -0.92
CA HIS A 281 3.03 -4.37 0.27
C HIS A 281 2.22 -5.24 1.24
N GLN A 282 2.50 -5.15 2.56
CA GLN A 282 1.87 -5.97 3.59
C GLN A 282 0.33 -5.95 3.56
N ALA A 283 -0.28 -4.77 3.44
CA ALA A 283 -1.74 -4.66 3.39
C ALA A 283 -2.33 -5.36 2.15
N VAL A 284 -1.60 -5.37 1.03
CA VAL A 284 -2.00 -6.01 -0.22
C VAL A 284 -1.88 -7.52 -0.10
N ILE A 285 -0.78 -8.04 0.47
CA ILE A 285 -0.59 -9.47 0.76
C ILE A 285 -1.72 -9.99 1.65
N MET A 286 -2.08 -9.27 2.73
CA MET A 286 -3.18 -9.68 3.61
C MET A 286 -4.54 -9.59 2.95
N THR A 287 -4.76 -8.59 2.12
CA THR A 287 -5.99 -8.45 1.32
C THR A 287 -6.12 -9.60 0.33
N PHE A 288 -5.05 -9.96 -0.38
CA PHE A 288 -5.03 -11.10 -1.29
C PHE A 288 -5.43 -12.41 -0.58
N HIS A 289 -4.83 -12.73 0.58
CA HIS A 289 -5.21 -13.91 1.36
C HIS A 289 -6.70 -13.91 1.74
N SER A 290 -7.22 -12.75 2.09
CA SER A 290 -8.61 -12.58 2.49
C SER A 290 -9.58 -12.76 1.31
N LEU A 291 -9.23 -12.21 0.14
CA LEU A 291 -10.00 -12.33 -1.10
C LEU A 291 -9.99 -13.77 -1.63
N LEU A 292 -8.82 -14.43 -1.59
CA LEU A 292 -8.68 -15.84 -1.96
C LEU A 292 -9.56 -16.73 -1.06
N LEU A 293 -9.53 -16.49 0.26
CA LEU A 293 -10.36 -17.24 1.22
C LEU A 293 -11.87 -17.02 1.02
N LEU A 294 -12.28 -15.80 0.67
CA LEU A 294 -13.68 -15.47 0.37
C LEU A 294 -14.11 -15.95 -1.02
N GLY A 295 -13.21 -16.02 -1.99
CA GLY A 295 -13.48 -16.29 -3.40
C GLY A 295 -14.08 -15.06 -4.12
N VAL A 296 -13.54 -13.89 -3.89
CA VAL A 296 -13.91 -12.65 -4.58
C VAL A 296 -13.14 -12.52 -5.87
N ARG A 297 -13.81 -12.15 -6.97
CA ARG A 297 -13.16 -11.90 -8.26
C ARG A 297 -12.43 -10.57 -8.22
N THR A 298 -11.17 -10.56 -8.68
CA THR A 298 -10.36 -9.35 -8.72
C THR A 298 -9.44 -9.32 -9.93
N HIS A 299 -9.20 -8.12 -10.43
CA HIS A 299 -8.22 -7.82 -11.46
C HIS A 299 -7.06 -7.04 -10.85
N TRP A 300 -5.84 -7.35 -11.26
CA TRP A 300 -4.61 -6.80 -10.69
C TRP A 300 -3.78 -6.18 -11.81
N THR A 301 -3.50 -4.88 -11.72
CA THR A 301 -2.69 -4.18 -12.71
C THR A 301 -1.21 -4.25 -12.33
N ARG A 302 -0.34 -4.24 -13.34
CA ARG A 302 1.09 -4.05 -13.16
C ARG A 302 1.41 -2.59 -12.85
N ALA A 303 0.80 -1.68 -13.61
CA ALA A 303 1.03 -0.26 -13.50
C ALA A 303 0.48 0.30 -12.18
N THR A 304 1.35 0.91 -11.39
CA THR A 304 1.05 1.53 -10.10
C THR A 304 1.96 2.74 -9.87
N GLY A 305 1.60 3.61 -8.93
CA GLY A 305 2.41 4.80 -8.66
C GLY A 305 2.38 5.76 -9.85
N LEU A 306 3.53 6.24 -10.29
CA LEU A 306 3.64 7.17 -11.42
C LEU A 306 3.25 6.54 -12.76
N ASP A 307 3.44 5.23 -12.93
CA ASP A 307 3.11 4.49 -14.16
C ASP A 307 1.61 4.21 -14.31
N PHE A 308 0.77 4.59 -13.35
CA PHE A 308 -0.65 4.30 -13.38
C PHE A 308 -1.37 5.10 -14.46
N ASP A 309 -2.02 4.40 -15.39
CA ASP A 309 -2.84 4.99 -16.45
C ASP A 309 -4.29 5.15 -15.96
N ALA A 310 -4.61 6.33 -15.43
CA ALA A 310 -5.92 6.63 -14.86
C ALA A 310 -7.06 6.62 -15.91
N PRO A 311 -6.93 7.20 -17.12
CA PRO A 311 -7.93 7.10 -18.17
C PRO A 311 -8.27 5.67 -18.56
N ARG A 312 -7.27 4.85 -18.82
CA ARG A 312 -7.44 3.43 -19.14
C ARG A 312 -8.14 2.68 -18.00
N ALA A 313 -7.69 2.88 -16.77
CA ALA A 313 -8.29 2.24 -15.61
C ALA A 313 -9.77 2.59 -15.45
N VAL A 314 -10.17 3.85 -15.64
CA VAL A 314 -11.57 4.27 -15.56
C VAL A 314 -12.40 3.63 -16.68
N GLN A 315 -11.87 3.53 -17.89
CA GLN A 315 -12.52 2.84 -19.01
C GLN A 315 -12.72 1.34 -18.70
N GLU A 316 -11.73 0.68 -18.12
CA GLU A 316 -11.81 -0.72 -17.69
C GLU A 316 -12.80 -0.90 -16.51
N LEU A 317 -12.84 0.05 -15.56
CA LEU A 317 -13.82 0.05 -14.47
C LEU A 317 -15.25 0.10 -14.99
N ALA A 318 -15.51 0.93 -15.99
CA ALA A 318 -16.82 1.09 -16.61
C ALA A 318 -17.19 -0.15 -17.43
N SER A 319 -16.39 -0.54 -18.42
CA SER A 319 -16.65 -1.67 -19.33
C SER A 319 -16.71 -3.01 -18.59
N GLY A 320 -15.80 -3.24 -17.67
CA GLY A 320 -15.71 -4.45 -16.84
C GLY A 320 -16.75 -4.51 -15.71
N ARG A 321 -17.55 -3.44 -15.52
CA ARG A 321 -18.56 -3.31 -14.45
C ARG A 321 -18.00 -3.66 -13.07
N TYR A 322 -16.82 -3.13 -12.76
CA TYR A 322 -16.20 -3.33 -11.46
C TYR A 322 -17.02 -2.65 -10.35
N THR A 323 -17.01 -3.25 -9.17
CA THR A 323 -17.79 -2.78 -8.02
C THR A 323 -16.93 -2.18 -6.93
N GLY A 324 -15.62 -2.41 -6.97
CA GLY A 324 -14.65 -1.88 -6.03
C GLY A 324 -13.32 -1.60 -6.69
N PHE A 325 -12.66 -0.56 -6.21
CA PHE A 325 -11.32 -0.15 -6.61
C PHE A 325 -10.42 -0.04 -5.38
N PHE A 326 -9.21 -0.57 -5.45
CA PHE A 326 -8.20 -0.42 -4.42
C PHE A 326 -6.92 0.17 -5.01
N GLY A 327 -6.56 1.36 -4.56
CA GLY A 327 -5.35 2.09 -4.93
C GLY A 327 -4.72 2.79 -3.74
N PHE A 328 -3.47 3.23 -3.87
CA PHE A 328 -2.85 4.13 -2.90
C PHE A 328 -3.18 5.59 -3.25
N PRO A 329 -2.98 6.57 -2.35
CA PRO A 329 -3.32 7.97 -2.62
C PRO A 329 -2.73 8.52 -3.92
N ILE A 330 -1.48 8.20 -4.27
CA ILE A 330 -0.87 8.58 -5.55
C ILE A 330 -1.71 8.15 -6.77
N THR A 331 -2.35 6.99 -6.72
CA THR A 331 -3.27 6.53 -7.76
C THR A 331 -4.52 7.41 -7.85
N TYR A 332 -5.03 7.86 -6.70
CA TYR A 332 -6.18 8.76 -6.62
C TYR A 332 -5.83 10.20 -7.03
N THR A 333 -4.58 10.64 -6.83
CA THR A 333 -4.08 11.91 -7.38
C THR A 333 -4.24 11.94 -8.90
N GLN A 334 -3.93 10.84 -9.58
CA GLN A 334 -4.10 10.75 -11.03
C GLN A 334 -5.57 10.57 -11.45
N LEU A 335 -6.35 9.81 -10.68
CA LEU A 335 -7.78 9.59 -10.95
C LEU A 335 -8.61 10.87 -10.87
N LYS A 336 -8.23 11.88 -10.08
CA LYS A 336 -9.01 13.12 -9.97
C LYS A 336 -9.01 13.96 -11.25
N GLU A 337 -8.05 13.74 -12.15
CA GLU A 337 -7.97 14.41 -13.44
C GLU A 337 -8.93 13.79 -14.50
N VAL A 338 -9.42 12.58 -14.24
CA VAL A 338 -10.38 11.92 -15.12
C VAL A 338 -11.80 12.31 -14.72
N PRO A 339 -12.65 12.79 -15.64
CA PRO A 339 -14.02 13.16 -15.34
C PRO A 339 -14.87 11.92 -15.07
N LEU A 340 -14.79 11.35 -13.88
CA LEU A 340 -15.45 10.09 -13.50
C LEU A 340 -16.96 10.09 -13.79
N ALA A 341 -17.61 11.25 -13.76
CA ALA A 341 -19.05 11.38 -13.98
C ALA A 341 -19.47 11.12 -15.43
N THR A 342 -18.57 11.21 -16.40
CA THR A 342 -18.85 10.96 -17.84
C THR A 342 -18.81 9.47 -18.20
N HIS A 343 -18.35 8.61 -17.28
CA HIS A 343 -18.25 7.17 -17.48
C HIS A 343 -19.36 6.40 -16.78
N ASP A 344 -19.78 5.26 -17.32
CA ASP A 344 -20.77 4.38 -16.68
C ASP A 344 -20.17 3.61 -15.47
N LEU A 345 -20.03 4.32 -14.37
CA LEU A 345 -19.58 3.75 -13.11
C LEU A 345 -20.73 3.32 -12.17
N ARG A 346 -21.96 3.11 -12.68
CA ARG A 346 -23.12 2.69 -11.86
C ARG A 346 -22.91 1.35 -11.13
N ALA A 347 -22.00 0.51 -11.62
CA ALA A 347 -21.62 -0.72 -10.91
C ALA A 347 -20.81 -0.44 -9.65
N MET A 348 -20.05 0.64 -9.61
CA MET A 348 -19.13 1.00 -8.52
C MET A 348 -19.87 1.14 -7.18
N ARG A 349 -19.33 0.52 -6.14
CA ARG A 349 -19.88 0.50 -4.79
C ARG A 349 -18.92 1.11 -3.78
N PHE A 350 -17.64 0.81 -3.89
CA PHE A 350 -16.64 1.29 -2.95
C PHE A 350 -15.28 1.52 -3.61
N TRP A 351 -14.57 2.48 -3.04
CA TRP A 351 -13.17 2.78 -3.28
C TRP A 351 -12.44 2.52 -1.99
N ALA A 352 -11.19 2.15 -2.04
CA ALA A 352 -10.39 1.90 -0.85
C ALA A 352 -8.97 2.40 -1.04
N SER A 353 -8.41 3.02 0.00
CA SER A 353 -7.01 3.41 0.05
C SER A 353 -6.38 3.12 1.39
N THR A 354 -5.05 3.07 1.38
CA THR A 354 -4.19 2.97 2.54
C THR A 354 -2.78 3.45 2.19
N ALA A 355 -1.87 3.36 3.12
CA ALA A 355 -0.45 3.64 3.00
C ALA A 355 -0.07 5.10 3.14
N ASP A 356 -0.83 6.05 2.65
CA ASP A 356 -0.55 7.48 2.76
C ASP A 356 -1.81 8.31 3.01
N ALA A 357 -1.65 9.62 3.09
CA ALA A 357 -2.72 10.57 3.31
C ALA A 357 -3.61 10.74 2.06
N ALA A 358 -4.92 10.44 2.19
CA ALA A 358 -5.91 10.76 1.17
C ALA A 358 -6.60 12.09 1.49
N HIS A 359 -6.55 13.04 0.56
CA HIS A 359 -7.14 14.37 0.68
C HIS A 359 -8.57 14.43 0.13
N GLU A 360 -9.32 15.46 0.50
CA GLU A 360 -10.70 15.65 0.07
C GLU A 360 -10.84 15.65 -1.45
N GLU A 361 -9.91 16.29 -2.16
CA GLU A 361 -9.91 16.39 -3.62
C GLU A 361 -9.83 15.02 -4.31
N MET A 362 -9.14 14.06 -3.70
CA MET A 362 -9.05 12.68 -4.21
C MET A 362 -10.33 11.89 -3.92
N ILE A 363 -10.95 12.12 -2.76
CA ILE A 363 -12.08 11.32 -2.25
C ILE A 363 -13.41 11.79 -2.84
N ARG A 364 -13.62 13.09 -2.94
CA ARG A 364 -14.91 13.70 -3.31
C ARG A 364 -15.41 13.28 -4.71
N PRO A 365 -14.61 13.25 -5.79
CA PRO A 365 -15.05 12.73 -7.07
C PRO A 365 -15.50 11.27 -7.02
N CYS A 366 -14.75 10.43 -6.29
CA CYS A 366 -15.03 8.99 -6.15
C CYS A 366 -16.38 8.71 -5.48
N VAL A 367 -16.72 9.41 -4.39
CA VAL A 367 -17.97 9.15 -3.65
C VAL A 367 -19.21 9.70 -4.35
N ARG A 368 -19.05 10.57 -5.34
CA ARG A 368 -20.17 11.12 -6.13
C ARG A 368 -20.66 10.17 -7.21
N VAL A 369 -19.79 9.30 -7.73
CA VAL A 369 -20.13 8.31 -8.75
C VAL A 369 -20.48 6.95 -8.13
N GLY A 370 -21.19 6.10 -8.88
CA GLY A 370 -21.57 4.76 -8.43
C GLY A 370 -23.05 4.60 -8.12
N GLY A 371 -23.43 3.38 -7.78
CA GLY A 371 -24.83 2.98 -7.59
C GLY A 371 -25.20 2.45 -6.21
N THR A 372 -24.33 2.62 -5.21
CA THR A 372 -24.58 2.07 -3.86
C THR A 372 -25.88 2.57 -3.27
N PHE A 373 -26.12 3.86 -3.26
CA PHE A 373 -27.29 4.47 -2.62
C PHE A 373 -28.58 4.18 -3.37
N ARG A 374 -28.58 4.13 -4.71
CA ARG A 374 -29.74 3.69 -5.52
C ARG A 374 -30.12 2.25 -5.21
N ARG A 375 -29.16 1.36 -5.00
CA ARG A 375 -29.41 -0.04 -4.61
C ARG A 375 -29.97 -0.18 -3.19
N LEU A 376 -29.80 0.84 -2.36
CA LEU A 376 -30.39 0.97 -1.03
C LEU A 376 -31.75 1.69 -1.05
N GLY A 377 -32.32 1.95 -2.24
CA GLY A 377 -33.63 2.62 -2.39
C GLY A 377 -33.57 4.14 -2.32
N LEU A 378 -32.37 4.76 -2.28
CA LEU A 378 -32.27 6.21 -2.29
C LEU A 378 -32.31 6.76 -3.74
N PRO A 379 -32.92 7.92 -4.02
CA PRO A 379 -33.03 8.49 -5.36
C PRO A 379 -31.71 9.06 -5.91
N VAL A 380 -30.61 8.87 -5.24
CA VAL A 380 -29.31 9.45 -5.56
C VAL A 380 -28.25 8.39 -5.86
N GLY A 381 -27.38 8.68 -6.80
CA GLY A 381 -26.16 7.87 -7.05
C GLY A 381 -25.11 8.11 -5.97
N GLY A 382 -24.01 7.37 -6.08
CA GLY A 382 -22.83 7.50 -5.22
C GLY A 382 -22.31 6.17 -4.74
N SER A 383 -21.10 6.20 -4.21
CA SER A 383 -20.38 5.08 -3.64
C SER A 383 -19.77 5.44 -2.29
N VAL A 384 -19.05 4.50 -1.70
CA VAL A 384 -18.38 4.68 -0.41
C VAL A 384 -16.87 4.65 -0.65
N TYR A 385 -16.12 5.53 0.00
CA TYR A 385 -14.67 5.50 0.05
C TYR A 385 -14.21 5.07 1.43
N LEU A 386 -13.38 4.04 1.49
CA LEU A 386 -12.76 3.54 2.71
C LEU A 386 -11.32 4.02 2.77
N ASP A 387 -11.02 4.85 3.75
CA ASP A 387 -9.66 5.24 4.11
C ASP A 387 -9.21 4.41 5.32
N ALA A 388 -8.09 3.68 5.15
CA ALA A 388 -7.60 2.72 6.12
C ALA A 388 -6.18 3.10 6.57
N GLN A 389 -6.06 3.80 7.68
CA GLN A 389 -4.76 4.18 8.23
C GLN A 389 -4.16 3.02 9.06
N GLY A 390 -2.94 2.63 8.73
CA GLY A 390 -2.18 1.57 9.40
C GLY A 390 -0.72 1.57 8.98
N SER A 391 0.03 0.58 9.45
CA SER A 391 1.40 0.32 9.03
C SER A 391 1.69 -1.18 9.00
N SER A 392 2.82 -1.56 8.39
CA SER A 392 3.26 -2.97 8.38
C SER A 392 3.44 -3.52 9.79
N GLU A 393 3.91 -2.68 10.72
CA GLU A 393 4.13 -3.02 12.12
C GLU A 393 2.81 -3.30 12.87
N VAL A 394 1.73 -2.63 12.49
CA VAL A 394 0.40 -2.86 13.10
C VAL A 394 -0.29 -4.08 12.50
N GLY A 395 0.00 -4.39 11.24
CA GLY A 395 -0.51 -5.57 10.54
C GLY A 395 -1.98 -5.49 10.12
N THR A 396 -2.70 -4.44 10.53
CA THR A 396 -4.12 -4.18 10.21
C THR A 396 -4.38 -2.67 10.33
N PRO A 397 -5.45 -2.12 9.74
CA PRO A 397 -5.81 -0.73 9.99
C PRO A 397 -5.99 -0.41 11.48
N SER A 398 -5.39 0.68 11.94
CA SER A 398 -5.54 1.21 13.29
C SER A 398 -6.85 1.95 13.43
N VAL A 399 -7.14 2.79 12.45
CA VAL A 399 -8.35 3.58 12.33
C VAL A 399 -8.91 3.44 10.92
N LEU A 400 -10.22 3.54 10.81
CA LEU A 400 -10.96 3.40 9.58
C LEU A 400 -11.93 4.55 9.44
N ARG A 401 -12.06 5.09 8.24
CA ARG A 401 -13.09 6.03 7.90
C ARG A 401 -13.80 5.65 6.61
N TYR A 402 -15.10 5.72 6.66
CA TYR A 402 -15.96 5.61 5.49
C TYR A 402 -16.44 7.01 5.09
N TYR A 403 -16.17 7.39 3.86
CA TYR A 403 -16.69 8.60 3.26
C TYR A 403 -17.81 8.24 2.31
N SER A 404 -18.76 9.15 2.16
CA SER A 404 -19.85 9.03 1.21
C SER A 404 -20.16 10.41 0.63
N ARG A 405 -21.04 10.47 -0.37
CA ARG A 405 -21.50 11.75 -0.92
C ARG A 405 -22.13 12.68 0.13
N PHE A 406 -22.55 12.16 1.27
CA PHE A 406 -23.13 12.92 2.39
C PHE A 406 -22.10 13.39 3.40
N THR A 407 -20.82 13.04 3.23
CA THR A 407 -19.74 13.49 4.11
C THR A 407 -19.53 14.99 3.94
N ARG A 408 -19.62 15.75 5.06
CA ARG A 408 -19.46 17.20 5.09
C ARG A 408 -18.12 17.65 5.63
N ARG A 409 -17.48 16.84 6.49
CA ARG A 409 -16.22 17.18 7.16
C ARG A 409 -15.14 16.21 6.74
N TYR A 410 -14.12 16.71 6.10
CA TYR A 410 -12.93 15.99 5.67
C TYR A 410 -11.77 16.30 6.61
N GLU A 411 -11.07 17.38 6.46
CA GLU A 411 -10.07 17.97 7.38
C GLU A 411 -9.13 16.93 8.01
N ARG A 412 -8.59 16.03 7.22
CA ARG A 412 -7.69 14.95 7.68
C ARG A 412 -8.24 14.10 8.83
N ARG A 413 -9.55 13.99 8.92
CA ARG A 413 -10.20 13.08 9.85
C ARG A 413 -10.09 11.66 9.33
N ILE A 414 -9.07 10.93 9.76
CA ILE A 414 -8.74 9.58 9.30
C ILE A 414 -9.61 8.48 9.93
N GLY A 415 -10.52 8.83 10.81
CA GLY A 415 -11.52 7.87 11.27
C GLY A 415 -11.59 7.67 12.77
N ARG A 416 -12.30 6.61 13.12
CA ARG A 416 -12.50 6.16 14.49
C ARG A 416 -11.71 4.90 14.73
N ARG A 417 -11.47 4.58 15.99
CA ARG A 417 -10.92 3.30 16.39
C ARG A 417 -11.69 2.16 15.71
N HIS A 418 -10.97 1.19 15.24
CA HIS A 418 -11.51 -0.04 14.68
C HIS A 418 -12.46 -0.73 15.67
N SER A 419 -13.71 -0.95 15.27
CA SER A 419 -14.77 -1.44 16.15
C SER A 419 -14.86 -2.97 16.25
N THR A 420 -13.99 -3.73 15.55
CA THR A 420 -14.04 -5.20 15.64
C THR A 420 -13.24 -5.73 16.85
N PRO A 421 -13.62 -6.90 17.40
CA PRO A 421 -12.90 -7.49 18.53
C PRO A 421 -11.48 -7.93 18.17
N PHE A 422 -11.12 -7.92 16.89
CA PHE A 422 -9.78 -8.26 16.39
C PHE A 422 -8.90 -7.04 16.12
N GLY A 423 -9.48 -5.83 16.13
CA GLY A 423 -8.78 -4.59 15.88
C GLY A 423 -7.90 -4.14 17.05
N PRO A 424 -6.92 -3.28 16.78
CA PRO A 424 -6.04 -2.74 17.81
C PRO A 424 -6.73 -1.67 18.69
N ARG A 425 -6.13 -1.40 19.83
CA ARG A 425 -6.43 -0.22 20.65
C ARG A 425 -5.61 0.95 20.14
N VAL A 426 -6.19 2.15 20.17
CA VAL A 426 -5.56 3.39 19.74
C VAL A 426 -5.65 4.41 20.85
N ARG A 427 -4.57 5.14 21.12
CA ARG A 427 -4.54 6.31 22.00
C ARG A 427 -3.71 7.43 21.38
N ILE A 428 -3.93 8.64 21.86
CA ILE A 428 -3.08 9.80 21.60
C ILE A 428 -2.43 10.15 22.92
N ALA A 429 -1.09 10.17 22.94
CA ALA A 429 -0.32 10.30 24.18
C ALA A 429 0.88 11.23 23.99
N ARG A 430 1.31 11.84 25.09
CA ARG A 430 2.56 12.59 25.22
C ARG A 430 3.30 12.04 26.44
N ASP A 431 4.55 11.67 26.29
CA ASP A 431 5.40 11.07 27.35
C ASP A 431 4.73 9.89 28.07
N GLY A 432 4.06 9.02 27.28
CA GLY A 432 3.38 7.82 27.77
C GLY A 432 2.02 8.07 28.45
N ARG A 433 1.60 9.33 28.61
CA ARG A 433 0.31 9.71 29.20
C ARG A 433 -0.69 10.11 28.12
N VAL A 434 -1.94 9.63 28.26
CA VAL A 434 -3.02 10.01 27.34
C VAL A 434 -3.31 11.50 27.48
N VAL A 435 -3.32 12.22 26.35
CA VAL A 435 -3.66 13.65 26.34
C VAL A 435 -5.18 13.87 26.34
N PRO A 436 -5.66 15.00 26.89
CA PRO A 436 -7.05 15.43 26.79
C PRO A 436 -7.55 15.51 25.34
N ARG A 437 -8.89 15.43 25.15
CA ARG A 437 -9.47 15.57 23.82
C ARG A 437 -9.23 16.96 23.26
N GLY A 438 -8.76 17.04 22.03
CA GLY A 438 -8.41 18.28 21.35
C GLY A 438 -6.91 18.59 21.39
N GLU A 439 -6.20 18.09 22.39
CA GLU A 439 -4.76 18.25 22.47
C GLU A 439 -4.03 17.33 21.49
N VAL A 440 -2.85 17.80 21.07
CA VAL A 440 -1.96 17.11 20.14
C VAL A 440 -1.04 16.16 20.91
N GLY A 441 -0.84 14.99 20.34
CA GLY A 441 0.10 13.99 20.85
C GLY A 441 0.44 12.95 19.80
N ARG A 442 1.26 11.97 20.18
CA ARG A 442 1.65 10.84 19.34
C ARG A 442 0.52 9.83 19.22
N LEU A 443 0.28 9.36 18.02
CA LEU A 443 -0.67 8.27 17.78
C LEU A 443 0.01 6.94 18.12
N GLU A 444 -0.50 6.28 19.16
CA GLU A 444 0.01 5.02 19.64
C GLU A 444 -1.01 3.90 19.52
N VAL A 445 -0.51 2.70 19.19
CA VAL A 445 -1.33 1.52 18.89
C VAL A 445 -0.88 0.34 19.74
N ARG A 446 -1.84 -0.39 20.31
CA ARG A 446 -1.60 -1.63 21.05
C ARG A 446 -2.54 -2.73 20.58
N GLY A 447 -2.01 -3.92 20.26
CA GLY A 447 -2.86 -5.02 19.82
C GLY A 447 -2.12 -6.31 19.58
N ARG A 448 -2.91 -7.37 19.32
CA ARG A 448 -2.38 -8.71 19.05
C ARG A 448 -2.04 -8.95 17.58
N THR A 449 -2.14 -7.93 16.74
CA THR A 449 -1.75 -7.93 15.32
C THR A 449 -0.40 -7.27 15.10
N LEU A 450 0.14 -6.59 16.14
CA LEU A 450 1.43 -5.95 16.06
C LEU A 450 2.53 -6.93 15.66
N PHE A 451 3.51 -6.41 14.93
CA PHE A 451 4.74 -7.09 14.58
C PHE A 451 5.48 -7.61 15.82
N GLU A 452 6.45 -8.45 15.60
CA GLU A 452 7.29 -8.92 16.71
C GLU A 452 8.42 -7.94 17.02
N ALA A 453 9.17 -7.59 15.97
CA ALA A 453 10.35 -6.74 16.04
C ALA A 453 10.75 -6.30 14.62
N TYR A 454 11.68 -5.39 14.53
CA TYR A 454 12.49 -5.19 13.33
C TYR A 454 13.62 -6.23 13.32
N TRP A 455 13.77 -6.92 12.19
CA TRP A 455 14.80 -7.96 12.03
C TRP A 455 16.19 -7.35 12.19
N ASN A 456 17.03 -7.98 13.00
CA ASN A 456 18.40 -7.54 13.33
C ASN A 456 18.51 -6.08 13.81
N ASN A 457 17.43 -5.52 14.39
CA ASN A 457 17.44 -4.14 14.89
C ASN A 457 16.66 -4.02 16.22
N HIS A 458 17.31 -4.45 17.30
CA HIS A 458 16.71 -4.43 18.63
C HIS A 458 16.51 -3.00 19.16
N SER A 459 17.51 -2.12 19.01
CA SER A 459 17.42 -0.73 19.47
C SER A 459 16.19 -0.04 18.91
N LEU A 460 16.01 -0.11 17.59
CA LEU A 460 14.85 0.46 16.93
C LEU A 460 13.52 -0.15 17.37
N THR A 461 13.53 -1.46 17.69
CA THR A 461 12.34 -2.14 18.20
C THR A 461 11.95 -1.62 19.58
N TYR A 462 12.92 -1.45 20.48
CA TYR A 462 12.69 -0.89 21.83
C TYR A 462 12.26 0.58 21.79
N GLU A 463 12.81 1.38 20.87
CA GLU A 463 12.39 2.76 20.66
C GLU A 463 10.95 2.87 20.15
N ALA A 464 10.56 1.95 19.24
CA ALA A 464 9.25 1.96 18.61
C ALA A 464 8.13 1.42 19.51
N VAL A 465 8.45 0.57 20.50
CA VAL A 465 7.44 -0.07 21.37
C VAL A 465 7.78 0.17 22.85
N ARG A 466 6.95 0.93 23.54
CA ARG A 466 7.07 1.20 24.99
C ARG A 466 5.80 0.74 25.70
N ASP A 467 5.94 -0.04 26.77
CA ASP A 467 4.83 -0.58 27.58
C ASP A 467 3.76 -1.31 26.74
N GLY A 468 4.19 -1.96 25.65
CA GLY A 468 3.33 -2.66 24.71
C GLY A 468 2.52 -1.73 23.80
N TRP A 469 2.81 -0.43 23.76
CA TRP A 469 2.29 0.54 22.79
C TRP A 469 3.33 0.80 21.71
N PHE A 470 2.92 0.61 20.46
CA PHE A 470 3.71 0.95 19.29
C PHE A 470 3.42 2.40 18.90
N PHE A 471 4.46 3.20 18.75
CA PHE A 471 4.38 4.55 18.23
C PHE A 471 4.40 4.51 16.70
N THR A 472 3.31 5.00 16.08
CA THR A 472 3.13 4.93 14.61
C THR A 472 4.04 5.87 13.82
N GLY A 473 4.63 6.85 14.48
CA GLY A 473 5.32 7.98 13.86
C GLY A 473 4.38 9.11 13.45
N ASP A 474 3.08 9.00 13.75
CA ASP A 474 2.10 10.04 13.43
C ASP A 474 1.80 10.90 14.64
N VAL A 475 1.62 12.21 14.39
CA VAL A 475 1.12 13.20 15.33
C VAL A 475 -0.36 13.45 15.02
N ALA A 476 -1.20 13.43 16.04
CA ALA A 476 -2.65 13.49 15.88
C ALA A 476 -3.35 14.12 17.07
N ARG A 477 -4.65 14.42 16.91
CA ARG A 477 -5.55 14.81 18.00
C ARG A 477 -6.93 14.16 17.85
N TRP A 478 -7.66 14.04 18.93
CA TRP A 478 -9.07 13.66 18.89
C TRP A 478 -9.96 14.87 18.61
N SER A 479 -10.85 14.78 17.62
CA SER A 479 -11.85 15.81 17.35
C SER A 479 -13.17 15.17 16.89
N GLY A 480 -14.26 15.44 17.60
CA GLY A 480 -15.59 14.93 17.28
C GLY A 480 -15.67 13.40 17.19
N GLY A 481 -14.92 12.70 18.04
CA GLY A 481 -14.83 11.23 18.05
C GLY A 481 -14.01 10.61 16.93
N HIS A 482 -13.30 11.42 16.13
CA HIS A 482 -12.37 11.00 15.09
C HIS A 482 -10.93 11.33 15.47
N VAL A 483 -9.99 10.48 15.05
CA VAL A 483 -8.59 10.84 14.98
C VAL A 483 -8.42 11.80 13.82
N VAL A 484 -7.77 12.93 14.06
CA VAL A 484 -7.33 13.89 13.04
C VAL A 484 -5.83 13.78 12.99
N GLN A 485 -5.30 13.29 11.86
CA GLN A 485 -3.87 13.22 11.60
C GLN A 485 -3.38 14.62 11.24
N LEU A 486 -2.32 15.05 11.87
CA LEU A 486 -1.73 16.36 11.67
C LEU A 486 -0.45 16.29 10.87
N ASP A 487 0.42 15.30 11.19
CA ASP A 487 1.68 15.11 10.49
C ASP A 487 2.34 13.77 10.83
N ARG A 488 3.49 13.51 10.21
CA ARG A 488 4.51 12.62 10.75
C ARG A 488 5.39 13.42 11.72
N GLU A 489 5.81 12.81 12.83
CA GLU A 489 6.64 13.51 13.83
C GLU A 489 7.92 14.12 13.24
N VAL A 490 8.50 13.43 12.24
CA VAL A 490 9.71 13.89 11.53
C VAL A 490 9.45 15.03 10.56
N ASP A 491 8.19 15.27 10.21
CA ASP A 491 7.76 16.28 9.24
C ASP A 491 7.12 17.51 9.91
N VAL A 492 6.93 17.47 11.24
CA VAL A 492 6.42 18.63 12.01
C VAL A 492 7.35 19.81 11.83
N ILE A 493 6.79 20.95 11.45
CA ILE A 493 7.50 22.20 11.19
C ILE A 493 7.63 22.96 12.51
N ARG A 494 8.85 23.14 13.00
CA ARG A 494 9.14 23.79 14.30
C ARG A 494 9.49 25.25 14.08
N THR A 495 8.48 26.12 14.14
CA THR A 495 8.64 27.57 14.01
C THR A 495 9.00 28.21 15.35
N ARG A 496 9.42 29.48 15.35
CA ARG A 496 9.62 30.27 16.58
C ARG A 496 8.32 30.44 17.39
N ALA A 497 7.16 30.45 16.71
CA ALA A 497 5.86 30.63 17.34
C ALA A 497 5.23 29.30 17.83
N GLY A 498 5.86 28.16 17.56
CA GLY A 498 5.36 26.83 17.90
C GLY A 498 5.35 25.84 16.74
N GLU A 499 4.66 24.72 16.92
CA GLU A 499 4.57 23.66 15.91
C GLU A 499 3.49 23.96 14.87
N VAL A 500 3.83 23.78 13.61
CA VAL A 500 2.94 23.84 12.45
C VAL A 500 2.95 22.48 11.75
N TYR A 501 1.81 22.06 11.22
CA TYR A 501 1.61 20.73 10.69
C TYR A 501 1.33 20.76 9.19
N SER A 502 2.07 19.99 8.43
CA SER A 502 2.04 20.03 6.96
C SER A 502 0.72 19.52 6.37
N LEU A 503 0.15 18.42 6.88
CA LEU A 503 -1.04 17.80 6.28
C LEU A 503 -2.30 18.70 6.29
N PRO A 504 -2.61 19.49 7.33
CA PRO A 504 -3.68 20.48 7.28
C PRO A 504 -3.45 21.61 6.27
N ILE A 505 -2.19 21.98 6.04
CA ILE A 505 -1.84 22.97 5.00
C ILE A 505 -2.07 22.35 3.63
N GLU A 506 -1.53 21.16 3.35
CA GLU A 506 -1.73 20.42 2.11
C GLU A 506 -3.21 20.25 1.77
N GLU A 507 -4.07 19.92 2.75
CA GLU A 507 -5.52 19.79 2.56
C GLU A 507 -6.17 21.07 2.04
N ARG A 508 -5.64 22.24 2.39
CA ARG A 508 -6.13 23.54 1.89
C ARG A 508 -5.50 23.91 0.55
N VAL A 509 -4.20 23.68 0.40
CA VAL A 509 -3.47 23.91 -0.85
C VAL A 509 -4.10 23.11 -2.00
N HIS A 510 -4.48 21.87 -1.77
CA HIS A 510 -5.16 21.03 -2.77
C HIS A 510 -6.53 21.57 -3.24
N ARG A 511 -7.14 22.50 -2.52
CA ARG A 511 -8.40 23.15 -2.96
C ARG A 511 -8.18 24.21 -4.01
N HIS A 512 -6.96 24.65 -4.23
CA HIS A 512 -6.63 25.64 -5.25
C HIS A 512 -6.76 25.01 -6.65
N PRO A 513 -7.47 25.67 -7.61
CA PRO A 513 -7.78 25.07 -8.91
C PRO A 513 -6.55 24.77 -9.77
N ALA A 514 -5.48 25.54 -9.64
CA ALA A 514 -4.23 25.31 -10.37
C ALA A 514 -3.40 24.15 -9.81
N VAL A 515 -3.67 23.68 -8.58
CA VAL A 515 -2.86 22.66 -7.92
C VAL A 515 -3.25 21.25 -8.36
N PHE A 516 -2.31 20.53 -8.96
CA PHE A 516 -2.44 19.10 -9.23
C PHE A 516 -2.06 18.28 -8.00
N ASP A 517 -0.88 18.51 -7.43
CA ASP A 517 -0.44 17.89 -6.16
C ASP A 517 0.46 18.84 -5.39
N ALA A 518 0.62 18.63 -4.10
CA ALA A 518 1.44 19.48 -3.25
C ALA A 518 2.08 18.71 -2.09
N CYS A 519 3.29 19.10 -1.77
CA CYS A 519 4.05 18.60 -0.63
C CYS A 519 4.51 19.79 0.21
N VAL A 520 4.00 19.92 1.43
CA VAL A 520 4.44 20.95 2.38
C VAL A 520 5.54 20.39 3.27
N TYR A 521 6.63 21.12 3.39
CA TYR A 521 7.82 20.71 4.12
C TYR A 521 8.43 21.84 4.96
N ALA A 522 9.32 21.49 5.87
CA ALA A 522 10.04 22.42 6.73
C ALA A 522 11.25 23.02 6.00
N ALA A 523 11.19 24.30 5.66
CA ALA A 523 12.36 25.05 5.19
C ALA A 523 13.17 25.54 6.40
N ARG A 524 14.47 25.23 6.41
CA ARG A 524 15.38 25.60 7.51
C ARG A 524 15.74 27.09 7.47
N GLN A 525 15.85 27.69 8.64
CA GLN A 525 16.34 29.05 8.82
C GLN A 525 17.77 29.04 9.38
N PRO A 526 18.57 30.09 9.19
CA PRO A 526 19.93 30.17 9.72
C PRO A 526 20.04 30.00 11.25
N ASP A 527 19.01 30.38 11.97
CA ASP A 527 18.93 30.26 13.43
C ASP A 527 18.45 28.88 13.93
N GLY A 528 18.27 27.93 13.01
CA GLY A 528 17.82 26.57 13.30
C GLY A 528 16.28 26.44 13.40
N SER A 529 15.51 27.53 13.39
CA SER A 529 14.05 27.48 13.28
C SER A 529 13.62 27.02 11.86
N GLN A 530 12.33 26.71 11.72
CA GLN A 530 11.77 26.23 10.46
C GLN A 530 10.55 27.08 10.07
N LEU A 531 10.30 27.17 8.77
CA LEU A 531 9.11 27.81 8.22
C LEU A 531 8.44 26.87 7.18
N PRO A 532 7.11 26.96 7.00
CA PRO A 532 6.43 26.16 5.97
C PRO A 532 6.86 26.59 4.56
N ALA A 533 7.19 25.63 3.71
CA ALA A 533 7.37 25.82 2.28
C ALA A 533 6.65 24.69 1.53
N ALA A 534 6.33 24.89 0.26
CA ALA A 534 5.64 23.89 -0.54
C ALA A 534 6.30 23.66 -1.89
N ALA A 535 6.42 22.40 -2.28
CA ALA A 535 6.60 21.99 -3.66
C ALA A 535 5.23 21.67 -4.25
N VAL A 536 4.92 22.25 -5.41
CA VAL A 536 3.59 22.15 -6.03
C VAL A 536 3.72 21.70 -7.48
N ALA A 537 3.04 20.62 -7.84
CA ALA A 537 2.78 20.31 -9.22
C ALA A 537 1.50 21.03 -9.65
N VAL A 538 1.56 21.77 -10.75
CA VAL A 538 0.40 22.47 -11.31
C VAL A 538 -0.33 21.63 -12.34
N ARG A 539 -1.62 21.87 -12.50
CA ARG A 539 -2.43 21.20 -13.52
C ARG A 539 -2.00 21.62 -14.92
N SER A 540 -2.13 20.71 -15.87
CA SER A 540 -1.86 20.99 -17.27
C SER A 540 -2.72 22.19 -17.76
N GLY A 541 -2.04 23.17 -18.38
CA GLY A 541 -2.67 24.40 -18.85
C GLY A 541 -2.84 25.51 -17.79
N ALA A 542 -2.45 25.29 -16.54
CA ALA A 542 -2.39 26.37 -15.55
C ALA A 542 -1.21 27.32 -15.87
N SER A 543 -1.50 28.63 -15.95
CA SER A 543 -0.49 29.68 -16.13
C SER A 543 -0.42 30.46 -14.83
N THR A 544 0.62 30.21 -14.03
CA THR A 544 0.89 30.91 -12.78
C THR A 544 2.38 30.87 -12.47
N THR A 545 2.87 31.86 -11.78
CA THR A 545 4.25 31.89 -11.26
C THR A 545 4.29 31.37 -9.82
N ALA A 546 5.44 30.91 -9.37
CA ALA A 546 5.65 30.47 -8.00
C ALA A 546 5.26 31.55 -6.97
N ARG A 547 5.50 32.82 -7.29
CA ARG A 547 5.16 33.98 -6.44
C ARG A 547 3.64 34.19 -6.39
N GLU A 548 2.97 34.25 -7.52
CA GLU A 548 1.51 34.41 -7.59
C GLU A 548 0.82 33.29 -6.86
N LEU A 549 1.22 32.04 -7.16
CA LEU A 549 0.66 30.85 -6.51
C LEU A 549 0.87 30.86 -5.00
N ARG A 550 2.06 31.26 -4.51
CA ARG A 550 2.29 31.42 -3.08
C ARG A 550 1.33 32.40 -2.44
N ASP A 551 1.14 33.59 -3.04
CA ASP A 551 0.31 34.65 -2.48
C ASP A 551 -1.19 34.22 -2.49
N GLU A 552 -1.66 33.54 -3.53
CA GLU A 552 -2.99 32.93 -3.59
C GLU A 552 -3.19 31.82 -2.57
N LEU A 553 -2.20 30.93 -2.39
CA LEU A 553 -2.26 29.88 -1.39
C LEU A 553 -2.25 30.45 0.03
N ASN A 554 -1.45 31.47 0.30
CA ASN A 554 -1.39 32.09 1.61
C ASN A 554 -2.71 32.77 1.99
N ALA A 555 -3.52 33.22 1.02
CA ALA A 555 -4.87 33.71 1.28
C ALA A 555 -5.84 32.62 1.83
N LEU A 556 -5.52 31.35 1.63
CA LEU A 556 -6.28 30.20 2.15
C LEU A 556 -5.78 29.71 3.52
N LEU A 557 -4.65 30.25 4.00
CA LEU A 557 -3.95 29.79 5.20
C LEU A 557 -4.04 30.81 6.33
N THR A 558 -3.83 30.36 7.56
CA THR A 558 -3.68 31.27 8.70
C THR A 558 -2.25 31.86 8.71
N PRO A 559 -2.01 33.03 9.30
CA PRO A 559 -0.69 33.65 9.33
C PRO A 559 0.45 32.74 9.83
N ALA A 560 0.17 31.86 10.79
CA ALA A 560 1.13 30.90 11.32
C ALA A 560 1.49 29.79 10.32
N GLU A 561 0.66 29.55 9.32
CA GLU A 561 0.79 28.51 8.31
C GLU A 561 1.25 29.04 6.94
N HIS A 562 1.47 30.37 6.83
CA HIS A 562 1.89 30.97 5.57
C HIS A 562 3.16 30.32 5.03
N LEU A 563 3.12 29.99 3.75
CA LEU A 563 4.24 29.47 3.00
C LEU A 563 5.23 30.61 2.72
N VAL A 564 6.47 30.42 3.12
CA VAL A 564 7.54 31.40 2.82
C VAL A 564 8.04 31.25 1.38
N ALA A 565 7.95 30.04 0.82
CA ALA A 565 8.28 29.75 -0.56
C ALA A 565 7.33 28.71 -1.15
N VAL A 566 7.09 28.84 -2.46
CA VAL A 566 6.46 27.82 -3.29
C VAL A 566 7.41 27.52 -4.44
N GLU A 567 7.69 26.25 -4.67
CA GLU A 567 8.44 25.74 -5.82
C GLU A 567 7.46 25.02 -6.75
N ILE A 568 7.40 25.40 -8.02
CA ILE A 568 6.65 24.65 -9.03
C ILE A 568 7.55 23.55 -9.57
N VAL A 569 7.14 22.30 -9.37
CA VAL A 569 7.90 21.10 -9.74
C VAL A 569 7.03 20.26 -10.68
N PRO A 570 7.55 19.80 -11.84
CA PRO A 570 6.88 18.86 -12.69
C PRO A 570 6.48 17.59 -11.91
N TRP A 571 5.30 17.03 -12.21
CA TRP A 571 4.78 15.88 -11.46
C TRP A 571 5.68 14.64 -11.55
N ASP A 572 6.29 14.40 -12.70
CA ASP A 572 7.23 13.29 -12.94
C ASP A 572 8.57 13.45 -12.20
N GLU A 573 8.87 14.66 -11.73
CA GLU A 573 10.03 14.95 -10.90
C GLU A 573 9.75 14.94 -9.39
N PHE A 574 8.49 14.68 -8.98
CA PHE A 574 8.19 14.53 -7.56
C PHE A 574 8.94 13.32 -6.98
N PRO A 575 9.64 13.48 -5.85
CA PRO A 575 10.38 12.40 -5.22
C PRO A 575 9.42 11.40 -4.57
N ILE A 576 8.96 10.42 -5.35
CA ILE A 576 8.04 9.38 -4.88
C ILE A 576 8.84 8.17 -4.42
N GLY A 577 8.64 7.77 -3.18
CA GLY A 577 9.25 6.57 -2.62
C GLY A 577 8.61 5.27 -3.13
N VAL A 578 9.29 4.15 -2.93
CA VAL A 578 8.85 2.79 -3.36
C VAL A 578 7.45 2.37 -2.86
N THR A 579 6.89 3.07 -1.90
CA THR A 579 5.52 2.86 -1.38
C THR A 579 4.51 3.84 -1.96
N GLY A 580 4.88 4.66 -2.95
CA GLY A 580 4.02 5.67 -3.55
C GLY A 580 3.80 6.91 -2.68
N LYS A 581 4.66 7.16 -1.69
CA LYS A 581 4.62 8.35 -0.82
C LYS A 581 5.60 9.40 -1.30
N THR A 582 5.20 10.67 -1.26
CA THR A 582 6.11 11.79 -1.48
C THR A 582 7.15 11.86 -0.36
N LEU A 583 8.42 11.91 -0.75
CA LEU A 583 9.56 11.96 0.16
C LEU A 583 9.87 13.41 0.56
N LYS A 584 9.17 13.96 1.56
CA LYS A 584 9.40 15.33 2.07
C LYS A 584 10.87 15.64 2.39
N ARG A 585 11.62 14.61 2.80
CA ARG A 585 13.05 14.72 3.07
C ARG A 585 13.83 15.23 1.85
N ALA A 586 13.50 14.78 0.65
CA ALA A 586 14.21 15.18 -0.56
C ALA A 586 14.08 16.70 -0.84
N PHE A 587 12.92 17.28 -0.52
CA PHE A 587 12.74 18.73 -0.60
C PHE A 587 13.48 19.47 0.52
N ARG A 588 13.44 18.96 1.77
CA ARG A 588 14.16 19.58 2.90
C ARG A 588 15.68 19.63 2.70
N GLU A 589 16.25 18.62 2.07
CA GLU A 589 17.70 18.52 1.85
C GLU A 589 18.21 19.42 0.71
N ARG A 590 17.32 19.90 -0.18
CA ARG A 590 17.65 20.80 -1.29
C ARG A 590 17.64 22.28 -0.90
N THR A 591 16.88 22.63 0.11
CA THR A 591 16.68 24.03 0.49
C THR A 591 17.89 24.51 1.27
N GLU A 592 18.63 25.47 0.71
CA GLU A 592 19.66 26.20 1.46
C GLU A 592 19.01 26.95 2.64
N PRO A 593 19.74 27.17 3.75
CA PRO A 593 19.21 27.95 4.85
C PRO A 593 18.74 29.34 4.37
N MET A 594 17.47 29.64 4.57
CA MET A 594 16.89 30.89 4.16
C MET A 594 17.27 32.00 5.14
N PRO A 595 17.66 33.23 4.69
CA PRO A 595 17.94 34.32 5.59
C PRO A 595 16.74 34.69 6.43
N VAL A 596 16.95 35.03 7.69
CA VAL A 596 15.90 35.48 8.62
C VAL A 596 15.24 36.73 8.04
N PRO A 597 13.94 36.77 7.83
CA PRO A 597 13.28 38.00 7.43
C PRO A 597 13.38 39.05 8.54
N GLU A 598 13.84 40.27 8.21
CA GLU A 598 13.62 41.39 9.10
C GLU A 598 12.12 41.54 9.39
N ALA A 599 11.78 41.55 10.65
CA ALA A 599 10.48 41.76 11.26
C ALA A 599 9.25 41.54 10.35
N ASN A 600 8.62 40.34 10.43
CA ASN A 600 7.25 40.03 9.98
C ASN A 600 6.84 40.29 8.51
N ARG A 601 7.77 40.41 7.58
CA ARG A 601 7.43 40.35 6.16
C ARG A 601 7.77 38.98 5.60
N PRO A 602 6.84 38.29 4.92
CA PRO A 602 7.18 37.09 4.15
C PRO A 602 8.18 37.49 3.06
N VAL A 603 9.43 37.06 3.18
CA VAL A 603 10.43 37.24 2.13
C VAL A 603 10.15 36.22 1.06
N ALA A 604 9.82 36.68 -0.12
CA ALA A 604 9.79 35.84 -1.32
C ALA A 604 11.23 35.47 -1.69
N LEU A 605 11.60 34.23 -1.50
CA LEU A 605 12.73 33.65 -2.22
C LEU A 605 12.17 32.93 -3.43
N GLU A 606 12.35 33.53 -4.60
CA GLU A 606 12.32 32.77 -5.84
C GLU A 606 13.50 31.79 -5.74
N ILE A 607 13.20 30.52 -5.52
CA ILE A 607 14.18 29.48 -5.77
C ILE A 607 14.32 29.46 -7.28
N ALA A 608 15.40 30.04 -7.76
CA ALA A 608 15.66 30.17 -9.18
C ALA A 608 15.50 28.79 -9.84
N ASP A 609 14.93 28.82 -11.05
CA ASP A 609 14.91 27.70 -12.00
C ASP A 609 16.33 27.13 -12.15
N ARG A 610 16.72 26.23 -11.29
CA ARG A 610 17.91 25.40 -11.49
C ARG A 610 17.43 23.98 -11.66
N PRO A 611 17.66 23.38 -12.82
CA PRO A 611 17.53 21.95 -13.00
C PRO A 611 18.69 21.28 -12.24
N ALA A 612 18.52 21.05 -10.94
CA ALA A 612 19.36 20.09 -10.26
C ALA A 612 18.69 18.72 -10.43
N PRO A 613 19.39 17.69 -10.89
CA PRO A 613 18.81 16.36 -11.00
C PRO A 613 18.37 15.94 -9.61
N LEU A 614 17.08 15.72 -9.46
CA LEU A 614 16.55 14.92 -8.37
C LEU A 614 17.31 13.60 -8.40
N VAL A 615 17.86 13.21 -7.27
CA VAL A 615 18.16 11.80 -7.06
C VAL A 615 16.79 11.13 -7.05
N THR A 616 16.25 10.90 -8.23
CA THR A 616 15.16 10.00 -8.44
C THR A 616 15.61 8.70 -7.78
N ALA A 617 14.84 8.21 -6.84
CA ALA A 617 14.78 6.77 -6.71
C ALA A 617 14.49 6.33 -8.14
N SER A 618 15.56 5.97 -8.88
CA SER A 618 15.58 5.88 -10.32
C SER A 618 14.40 5.06 -10.79
N SER A 619 13.48 5.70 -11.46
CA SER A 619 12.59 5.04 -12.38
C SER A 619 13.44 4.64 -13.59
N GLY A 620 13.96 3.44 -13.60
CA GLY A 620 14.48 2.73 -14.74
C GLY A 620 13.61 1.53 -14.96
#